data_9703fcb6d2df499976a9a87ed6f4588d
#
_entry.id   9703fcb6d2df499976a9a87ed6f4588d
#
_cell.length_a   1.000
_cell.length_b   1.000
_cell.length_c   1.000
_cell.angle_alpha   90.00
_cell.angle_beta   90.00
_cell.angle_gamma   90.00
#
_symmetry.space_group_name_H-M   'P 1'
#
loop_
_entity.id
_entity.type
_entity.pdbx_description
1 polymer ?
#
loop_
_entity_poly.entity_id
_entity_poly.type
_entity_poly.pdbx_seq_one_letter_code
_entity_poly.pdbx_strand_id
1 'polypeptide(L)'
;FERNCSLQRRKQKMLEEAPCQCISKELKEKLHEAAIKACKFVNYDSVGTIEFLVDNDENFYFIEMNTRIQVEHSVTESICNVDIVKTMIKTAYGLPLPYKQEDIKILGYAMECRINAEDMNNDFRPCPGTIDFIHVPGGKGVRIDTAVYAGYQIPPYYDSMILKLIVFA
;
A
#
# COMPACT_ATOMS: atom_id res chain seq x y z
N PHE A 1 -1.87 8.40 -7.19
CA PHE A 1 -3.18 8.59 -6.57
C PHE A 1 -3.07 8.37 -5.06
N GLU A 2 -3.99 8.93 -4.31
CA GLU A 2 -4.04 8.86 -2.86
C GLU A 2 -4.58 7.52 -2.36
N ARG A 3 -4.17 7.19 -1.16
CA ARG A 3 -4.65 6.05 -0.36
C ARG A 3 -5.04 6.54 1.02
N ASN A 4 -6.03 5.91 1.64
CA ASN A 4 -6.32 6.10 3.05
C ASN A 4 -5.67 4.96 3.85
N CYS A 5 -4.77 5.32 4.75
CA CYS A 5 -4.04 4.41 5.62
C CYS A 5 -4.26 4.76 7.11
N SER A 6 -5.40 5.38 7.42
CA SER A 6 -5.70 5.88 8.78
C SER A 6 -6.00 4.76 9.77
N LEU A 7 -6.45 3.60 9.29
CA LEU A 7 -6.79 2.48 10.16
C LEU A 7 -5.55 1.72 10.58
N GLN A 8 -5.11 2.05 11.80
CA GLN A 8 -3.83 1.59 12.36
C GLN A 8 -4.03 0.99 13.75
N ARG A 9 -3.13 0.07 14.12
CA ARG A 9 -2.96 -0.39 15.47
C ARG A 9 -1.51 -0.20 15.89
N ARG A 10 -1.27 0.55 16.99
CA ARG A 10 0.08 0.88 17.48
C ARG A 10 0.98 1.50 16.40
N LYS A 11 0.43 2.42 15.62
CA LYS A 11 1.11 3.08 14.50
C LYS A 11 1.48 2.16 13.33
N GLN A 12 0.99 0.92 13.31
CA GLN A 12 1.09 0.03 12.15
C GLN A 12 -0.21 0.07 11.35
N LYS A 13 -0.08 0.29 10.06
CA LYS A 13 -1.19 0.24 9.11
C LYS A 13 -1.76 -1.18 9.09
N MET A 14 -3.08 -1.33 9.22
CA MET A 14 -3.77 -2.61 9.26
C MET A 14 -4.68 -2.81 8.06
N LEU A 15 -5.25 -1.70 7.58
CA LEU A 15 -6.16 -1.68 6.46
C LEU A 15 -5.90 -0.41 5.64
N GLU A 16 -5.77 -0.60 4.34
CA GLU A 16 -5.56 0.48 3.37
C GLU A 16 -6.62 0.42 2.28
N GLU A 17 -7.06 1.57 1.84
CA GLU A 17 -8.06 1.68 0.77
C GLU A 17 -7.64 2.69 -0.32
N ALA A 18 -8.05 2.44 -1.53
CA ALA A 18 -7.85 3.31 -2.68
C ALA A 18 -9.06 3.26 -3.63
N PRO A 19 -9.50 4.40 -4.18
CA PRO A 19 -9.11 5.76 -3.78
C PRO A 19 -9.67 6.14 -2.41
N CYS A 20 -9.08 7.12 -1.74
CA CYS A 20 -9.56 7.62 -0.45
C CYS A 20 -10.95 8.25 -0.61
N GLN A 21 -11.90 7.86 0.27
CA GLN A 21 -13.29 8.36 0.20
C GLN A 21 -13.59 9.47 1.23
N CYS A 22 -12.74 9.64 2.23
CA CYS A 22 -13.02 10.50 3.38
C CYS A 22 -12.53 11.95 3.23
N ILE A 23 -12.00 12.34 2.07
CA ILE A 23 -11.52 13.70 1.80
C ILE A 23 -12.12 14.24 0.50
N SER A 24 -12.21 15.58 0.40
CA SER A 24 -12.76 16.26 -0.77
C SER A 24 -11.89 16.07 -2.01
N LYS A 25 -12.49 16.28 -3.17
CA LYS A 25 -11.76 16.25 -4.44
C LYS A 25 -10.69 17.33 -4.49
N GLU A 26 -11.02 18.50 -3.99
CA GLU A 26 -10.13 19.68 -3.93
C GLU A 26 -8.90 19.38 -3.07
N LEU A 27 -9.06 18.67 -1.96
CA LEU A 27 -7.93 18.26 -1.13
C LEU A 27 -7.08 17.21 -1.83
N LYS A 28 -7.68 16.23 -2.52
CA LYS A 28 -6.93 15.23 -3.30
C LYS A 28 -6.01 15.90 -4.32
N GLU A 29 -6.53 16.88 -5.06
CA GLU A 29 -5.76 17.64 -6.05
C GLU A 29 -4.57 18.36 -5.38
N LYS A 30 -4.79 19.04 -4.25
CA LYS A 30 -3.71 19.71 -3.49
C LYS A 30 -2.63 18.73 -2.99
N LEU A 31 -3.04 17.55 -2.49
CA LEU A 31 -2.10 16.52 -2.05
C LEU A 31 -1.25 16.00 -3.22
N HIS A 32 -1.87 15.75 -4.37
CA HIS A 32 -1.17 15.30 -5.57
C HIS A 32 -0.17 16.36 -6.07
N GLU A 33 -0.58 17.62 -6.13
CA GLU A 33 0.28 18.73 -6.52
C GLU A 33 1.47 18.88 -5.58
N ALA A 34 1.23 18.84 -4.27
CA ALA A 34 2.29 18.94 -3.26
C ALA A 34 3.30 17.78 -3.40
N ALA A 35 2.81 16.55 -3.57
CA ALA A 35 3.65 15.38 -3.78
C ALA A 35 4.51 15.49 -5.05
N ILE A 36 3.90 15.88 -6.18
CA ILE A 36 4.60 16.05 -7.46
C ILE A 36 5.65 17.18 -7.34
N LYS A 37 5.31 18.29 -6.70
CA LYS A 37 6.22 19.42 -6.48
C LYS A 37 7.44 19.00 -5.66
N ALA A 38 7.23 18.26 -4.58
CA ALA A 38 8.31 17.75 -3.74
C ALA A 38 9.24 16.81 -4.54
N CYS A 39 8.68 15.84 -5.26
CA CYS A 39 9.48 14.91 -6.08
C CYS A 39 10.29 15.63 -7.17
N LYS A 40 9.68 16.60 -7.86
CA LYS A 40 10.37 17.39 -8.88
C LYS A 40 11.50 18.23 -8.28
N PHE A 41 11.30 18.81 -7.10
CA PHE A 41 12.30 19.63 -6.43
C PHE A 41 13.58 18.87 -6.12
N VAL A 42 13.46 17.59 -5.73
CA VAL A 42 14.61 16.73 -5.42
C VAL A 42 15.06 15.85 -6.60
N ASN A 43 14.49 16.05 -7.80
CA ASN A 43 14.75 15.22 -8.99
C ASN A 43 14.58 13.72 -8.72
N TYR A 44 13.51 13.34 -8.02
CA TYR A 44 13.24 11.96 -7.70
C TYR A 44 12.71 11.19 -8.92
N ASP A 45 13.35 10.09 -9.28
CA ASP A 45 13.14 9.35 -10.53
C ASP A 45 12.67 7.90 -10.35
N SER A 46 12.28 7.51 -9.14
CA SER A 46 11.84 6.15 -8.84
C SER A 46 10.44 6.13 -8.20
N VAL A 47 9.99 4.94 -7.80
CA VAL A 47 8.74 4.77 -7.04
C VAL A 47 8.90 5.33 -5.62
N GLY A 48 7.91 6.10 -5.19
CA GLY A 48 7.89 6.67 -3.85
C GLY A 48 6.48 7.00 -3.41
N THR A 49 6.34 7.27 -2.12
CA THR A 49 5.09 7.72 -1.52
C THR A 49 5.37 8.85 -0.55
N ILE A 50 4.58 9.90 -0.64
CA ILE A 50 4.57 10.98 0.34
C ILE A 50 3.38 10.77 1.27
N GLU A 51 3.62 10.81 2.57
CA GLU A 51 2.60 10.66 3.59
C GLU A 51 2.23 12.01 4.19
N PHE A 52 0.94 12.23 4.35
CA PHE A 52 0.36 13.42 4.94
C PHE A 52 -0.58 13.06 6.08
N LEU A 53 -0.63 13.92 7.10
CA LEU A 53 -1.75 13.97 8.02
C LEU A 53 -2.78 14.97 7.51
N VAL A 54 -4.05 14.64 7.67
CA VAL A 54 -5.17 15.52 7.33
C VAL A 54 -6.02 15.70 8.58
N ASP A 55 -6.33 16.96 8.93
CA ASP A 55 -7.22 17.28 10.04
C ASP A 55 -8.70 17.36 9.59
N ASN A 56 -9.60 17.60 10.53
CA ASN A 56 -11.05 17.67 10.27
C ASN A 56 -11.45 18.89 9.42
N ASP A 57 -10.60 19.91 9.34
CA ASP A 57 -10.81 21.11 8.53
C ASP A 57 -10.16 20.98 7.13
N GLU A 58 -9.73 19.77 6.79
CA GLU A 58 -9.03 19.46 5.54
C GLU A 58 -7.68 20.21 5.36
N ASN A 59 -7.04 20.62 6.44
CA ASN A 59 -5.66 21.03 6.36
C ASN A 59 -4.76 19.79 6.32
N PHE A 60 -3.70 19.83 5.52
CA PHE A 60 -2.79 18.71 5.41
C PHE A 60 -1.36 19.09 5.78
N TYR A 61 -0.67 18.14 6.37
CA TYR A 61 0.67 18.32 6.94
C TYR A 61 1.58 17.18 6.45
N PHE A 62 2.73 17.53 5.91
CA PHE A 62 3.73 16.57 5.49
C PHE A 62 4.28 15.78 6.69
N ILE A 63 4.35 14.46 6.56
CA ILE A 63 4.98 13.58 7.55
C ILE A 63 6.35 13.15 7.05
N GLU A 64 6.36 12.40 5.94
CA GLU A 64 7.59 11.81 5.40
C GLU A 64 7.44 11.47 3.91
N MET A 65 8.59 11.21 3.28
CA MET A 65 8.64 10.58 1.98
C MET A 65 9.32 9.22 2.09
N ASN A 66 8.61 8.20 1.67
CA ASN A 66 9.16 6.85 1.54
C ASN A 66 9.72 6.67 0.13
N THR A 67 11.05 6.66 0.01
CA THR A 67 11.79 6.55 -1.26
C THR A 67 11.94 5.09 -1.71
N ARG A 68 10.88 4.34 -1.64
CA ARG A 68 10.78 2.92 -1.96
C ARG A 68 9.33 2.55 -2.25
N ILE A 69 9.13 1.33 -2.76
CA ILE A 69 7.79 0.76 -2.82
C ILE A 69 7.26 0.52 -1.40
N GLN A 70 5.97 0.72 -1.20
CA GLN A 70 5.29 0.46 0.07
C GLN A 70 4.50 -0.85 0.03
N VAL A 71 4.18 -1.40 1.20
CA VAL A 71 3.38 -2.62 1.35
C VAL A 71 2.05 -2.49 0.61
N GLU A 72 1.39 -1.35 0.79
CA GLU A 72 0.07 -1.03 0.24
C GLU A 72 0.06 -0.58 -1.24
N HIS A 73 1.14 -0.83 -2.01
CA HIS A 73 1.15 -0.54 -3.45
C HIS A 73 0.06 -1.32 -4.21
N SER A 74 -0.32 -2.48 -3.71
CA SER A 74 -1.27 -3.40 -4.33
C SER A 74 -2.65 -2.79 -4.55
N VAL A 75 -3.14 -1.93 -3.63
CA VAL A 75 -4.43 -1.25 -3.85
C VAL A 75 -4.36 -0.24 -4.99
N THR A 76 -3.21 0.46 -5.14
CA THR A 76 -2.99 1.36 -6.27
C THR A 76 -2.91 0.59 -7.59
N GLU A 77 -2.17 -0.52 -7.62
CA GLU A 77 -2.09 -1.39 -8.80
C GLU A 77 -3.48 -1.87 -9.23
N SER A 78 -4.31 -2.28 -8.25
CA SER A 78 -5.64 -2.82 -8.50
C SER A 78 -6.58 -1.80 -9.15
N ILE A 79 -6.56 -0.54 -8.70
CA ILE A 79 -7.44 0.50 -9.24
C ILE A 79 -6.91 1.18 -10.50
N CYS A 80 -5.59 1.08 -10.78
CA CYS A 80 -4.97 1.75 -11.94
C CYS A 80 -4.61 0.79 -13.07
N ASN A 81 -4.67 -0.51 -12.83
CA ASN A 81 -4.20 -1.55 -13.75
C ASN A 81 -2.74 -1.33 -14.19
N VAL A 82 -1.89 -0.91 -13.27
CA VAL A 82 -0.46 -0.64 -13.48
C VAL A 82 0.35 -1.59 -12.61
N ASP A 83 1.27 -2.33 -13.20
CA ASP A 83 2.26 -3.12 -12.47
C ASP A 83 3.41 -2.21 -12.03
N ILE A 84 3.34 -1.74 -10.79
CA ILE A 84 4.31 -0.78 -10.22
C ILE A 84 5.68 -1.43 -10.08
N VAL A 85 5.76 -2.68 -9.61
CA VAL A 85 7.02 -3.40 -9.42
C VAL A 85 7.75 -3.59 -10.75
N LYS A 86 7.05 -4.06 -11.76
CA LYS A 86 7.62 -4.24 -13.10
C LYS A 86 8.04 -2.90 -13.72
N THR A 87 7.27 -1.85 -13.50
CA THR A 87 7.59 -0.52 -14.00
C THR A 87 8.82 0.05 -13.29
N MET A 88 8.92 -0.13 -11.99
CA MET A 88 10.09 0.25 -11.20
C MET A 88 11.37 -0.43 -11.70
N ILE A 89 11.32 -1.72 -12.01
CA ILE A 89 12.45 -2.46 -12.57
C ILE A 89 12.84 -1.91 -13.95
N LYS A 90 11.86 -1.61 -14.81
CA LYS A 90 12.10 -1.04 -16.14
C LYS A 90 12.76 0.33 -16.06
N THR A 91 12.26 1.21 -15.19
CA THR A 91 12.85 2.55 -15.01
C THR A 91 14.27 2.48 -14.44
N ALA A 92 14.52 1.58 -13.48
CA ALA A 92 15.86 1.34 -12.97
C ALA A 92 16.85 0.80 -14.03
N TYR A 93 16.33 0.11 -15.04
CA TYR A 93 17.10 -0.32 -16.22
C TYR A 93 17.32 0.80 -17.26
N GLY A 94 16.80 2.00 -17.03
CA GLY A 94 16.92 3.15 -17.92
C GLY A 94 15.86 3.23 -19.02
N LEU A 95 14.80 2.41 -18.95
CA LEU A 95 13.70 2.48 -19.90
C LEU A 95 12.71 3.60 -19.50
N PRO A 96 12.12 4.32 -20.46
CA PRO A 96 11.11 5.33 -20.17
C PRO A 96 9.83 4.67 -19.61
N LEU A 97 9.01 5.47 -18.91
CA LEU A 97 7.68 5.04 -18.51
C LEU A 97 6.84 4.68 -19.73
N PRO A 98 6.14 3.54 -19.71
CA PRO A 98 5.36 3.07 -20.87
C PRO A 98 4.00 3.79 -21.03
N TYR A 99 3.67 4.74 -20.16
CA TYR A 99 2.42 5.50 -20.11
C TYR A 99 2.67 6.91 -19.59
N LYS A 100 1.75 7.82 -19.91
CA LYS A 100 1.70 9.14 -19.33
C LYS A 100 0.67 9.19 -18.20
N GLN A 101 0.68 10.25 -17.39
CA GLN A 101 -0.28 10.42 -16.29
C GLN A 101 -1.74 10.42 -16.79
N GLU A 102 -2.01 11.01 -17.95
CA GLU A 102 -3.34 11.09 -18.57
C GLU A 102 -3.90 9.73 -19.03
N ASP A 103 -3.03 8.75 -19.24
CA ASP A 103 -3.42 7.39 -19.63
C ASP A 103 -3.92 6.57 -18.42
N ILE A 104 -3.53 6.97 -17.21
CA ILE A 104 -3.86 6.27 -15.98
C ILE A 104 -5.22 6.71 -15.47
N LYS A 105 -6.15 5.78 -15.41
CA LYS A 105 -7.51 6.01 -14.91
C LYS A 105 -7.77 5.17 -13.67
N ILE A 106 -8.53 5.72 -12.73
CA ILE A 106 -9.03 4.96 -11.59
C ILE A 106 -10.21 4.11 -12.04
N LEU A 107 -10.13 2.82 -11.79
CA LEU A 107 -11.13 1.81 -12.11
C LEU A 107 -11.58 1.14 -10.81
N GLY A 108 -12.76 1.52 -10.31
CA GLY A 108 -13.33 0.92 -9.10
C GLY A 108 -12.63 1.29 -7.81
N TYR A 109 -12.62 0.35 -6.87
CA TYR A 109 -12.13 0.49 -5.51
C TYR A 109 -11.33 -0.74 -5.10
N ALA A 110 -10.33 -0.53 -4.27
CA ALA A 110 -9.55 -1.62 -3.69
C ALA A 110 -9.30 -1.38 -2.20
N MET A 111 -9.29 -2.47 -1.45
CA MET A 111 -8.97 -2.48 -0.03
C MET A 111 -7.97 -3.60 0.23
N GLU A 112 -6.94 -3.30 1.01
CA GLU A 112 -5.94 -4.26 1.46
C GLU A 112 -6.06 -4.45 2.96
N CYS A 113 -6.02 -5.71 3.41
CA CYS A 113 -5.88 -6.07 4.81
C CYS A 113 -4.53 -6.75 5.03
N ARG A 114 -3.77 -6.29 6.01
CA ARG A 114 -2.56 -6.98 6.46
C ARG A 114 -2.93 -8.08 7.43
N ILE A 115 -2.52 -9.30 7.14
CA ILE A 115 -2.73 -10.46 8.00
C ILE A 115 -1.42 -10.75 8.72
N ASN A 116 -1.45 -10.64 10.03
CA ASN A 116 -0.27 -10.72 10.88
C ASN A 116 -0.31 -11.98 11.78
N ALA A 117 0.84 -12.59 11.99
CA ALA A 117 1.02 -13.63 13.00
C ALA A 117 1.20 -12.97 14.37
N GLU A 118 0.11 -12.77 15.08
CA GLU A 118 0.04 -12.04 16.35
C GLU A 118 -0.87 -12.76 17.34
N ASP A 119 -0.49 -12.73 18.61
CA ASP A 119 -1.24 -13.32 19.71
C ASP A 119 -2.23 -12.29 20.29
N MET A 120 -3.51 -12.45 19.99
CA MET A 120 -4.58 -11.56 20.47
C MET A 120 -4.74 -11.55 21.98
N ASN A 121 -4.42 -12.66 22.66
CA ASN A 121 -4.54 -12.78 24.12
C ASN A 121 -3.38 -12.11 24.86
N ASN A 122 -2.28 -11.85 24.16
CA ASN A 122 -1.09 -11.21 24.68
C ASN A 122 -0.81 -9.88 23.98
N ASP A 123 -1.85 -9.06 23.87
CA ASP A 123 -1.75 -7.69 23.39
C ASP A 123 -1.16 -7.58 21.97
N PHE A 124 -1.55 -8.52 21.08
CA PHE A 124 -1.14 -8.58 19.67
C PHE A 124 0.38 -8.56 19.46
N ARG A 125 1.14 -9.11 20.40
CA ARG A 125 2.58 -9.25 20.17
C ARG A 125 2.85 -10.25 19.05
N PRO A 126 3.95 -10.10 18.30
CA PRO A 126 4.34 -11.07 17.28
C PRO A 126 4.38 -12.48 17.84
N CYS A 127 3.82 -13.41 17.09
CA CYS A 127 3.73 -14.83 17.46
C CYS A 127 4.44 -15.68 16.38
N PRO A 128 5.78 -15.82 16.43
CA PRO A 128 6.51 -16.70 15.52
C PRO A 128 6.14 -18.16 15.80
N GLY A 129 6.26 -19.01 14.79
CA GLY A 129 5.94 -20.43 14.90
C GLY A 129 5.73 -21.08 13.55
N THR A 130 5.31 -22.33 13.56
CA THR A 130 5.03 -23.07 12.34
C THR A 130 3.56 -22.92 11.95
N ILE A 131 3.31 -22.70 10.67
CA ILE A 131 1.95 -22.70 10.10
C ILE A 131 1.56 -24.13 9.80
N ASP A 132 0.70 -24.72 10.62
CA ASP A 132 0.24 -26.10 10.41
C ASP A 132 -0.68 -26.21 9.21
N PHE A 133 -1.55 -25.23 9.05
CA PHE A 133 -2.54 -25.18 7.97
C PHE A 133 -2.78 -23.74 7.52
N ILE A 134 -2.97 -23.55 6.22
CA ILE A 134 -3.37 -22.28 5.61
C ILE A 134 -4.42 -22.53 4.54
N HIS A 135 -5.49 -21.76 4.57
CA HIS A 135 -6.48 -21.68 3.52
C HIS A 135 -6.72 -20.21 3.20
N VAL A 136 -6.45 -19.80 1.97
CA VAL A 136 -6.62 -18.43 1.53
C VAL A 136 -7.90 -18.29 0.70
N PRO A 137 -8.65 -17.18 0.84
CA PRO A 137 -9.79 -16.92 -0.01
C PRO A 137 -9.35 -16.69 -1.46
N GLY A 138 -10.27 -16.92 -2.39
CA GLY A 138 -10.03 -16.69 -3.81
C GLY A 138 -11.30 -16.26 -4.51
N GLY A 139 -11.21 -15.96 -5.80
CA GLY A 139 -12.34 -15.56 -6.64
C GLY A 139 -12.08 -14.27 -7.39
N LYS A 140 -13.07 -13.84 -8.17
CA LYS A 140 -12.98 -12.59 -8.93
C LYS A 140 -12.83 -11.40 -7.96
N GLY A 141 -11.85 -10.53 -8.23
CA GLY A 141 -11.62 -9.35 -7.39
C GLY A 141 -10.85 -9.65 -6.09
N VAL A 142 -10.25 -10.84 -5.95
CA VAL A 142 -9.41 -11.19 -4.80
C VAL A 142 -7.98 -11.44 -5.26
N ARG A 143 -7.03 -10.74 -4.65
CA ARG A 143 -5.59 -10.95 -4.81
C ARG A 143 -4.98 -11.27 -3.46
N ILE A 144 -4.09 -12.26 -3.44
CA ILE A 144 -3.33 -12.65 -2.26
C ILE A 144 -1.85 -12.50 -2.57
N ASP A 145 -1.16 -11.70 -1.77
CA ASP A 145 0.30 -11.60 -1.82
C ASP A 145 0.86 -12.25 -0.55
N THR A 146 1.50 -13.39 -0.69
CA THR A 146 2.07 -14.15 0.44
C THR A 146 3.24 -15.00 0.00
N ALA A 147 4.14 -15.29 0.95
CA ALA A 147 5.21 -16.26 0.78
C ALA A 147 5.03 -17.49 1.70
N VAL A 148 3.97 -17.50 2.52
CA VAL A 148 3.77 -18.59 3.49
C VAL A 148 2.96 -19.75 2.88
N TYR A 149 3.19 -20.94 3.42
CA TYR A 149 2.53 -22.20 3.06
C TYR A 149 2.42 -23.10 4.29
N ALA A 150 1.68 -24.19 4.21
CA ALA A 150 1.61 -25.16 5.31
C ALA A 150 3.00 -25.75 5.59
N GLY A 151 3.44 -25.71 6.85
CA GLY A 151 4.79 -26.06 7.27
C GLY A 151 5.81 -24.91 7.27
N TYR A 152 5.42 -23.71 6.77
CA TYR A 152 6.31 -22.54 6.83
C TYR A 152 6.57 -22.13 8.27
N GLN A 153 7.85 -21.89 8.61
CA GLN A 153 8.25 -21.39 9.91
C GLN A 153 8.41 -19.87 9.87
N ILE A 154 7.54 -19.17 10.60
CA ILE A 154 7.59 -17.72 10.73
C ILE A 154 8.80 -17.33 11.57
N PRO A 155 9.78 -16.58 11.01
CA PRO A 155 10.98 -16.23 11.75
C PRO A 155 10.69 -15.11 12.77
N PRO A 156 11.37 -15.10 13.94
CA PRO A 156 11.17 -14.09 14.97
C PRO A 156 11.89 -12.76 14.70
N TYR A 157 12.59 -12.63 13.57
CA TYR A 157 13.51 -11.51 13.28
C TYR A 157 12.93 -10.39 12.45
N TYR A 158 11.74 -10.60 11.88
CA TYR A 158 11.09 -9.69 10.95
C TYR A 158 9.69 -9.31 11.41
N ASP A 159 9.00 -8.49 10.61
CA ASP A 159 7.60 -8.13 10.80
C ASP A 159 6.72 -9.39 10.88
N SER A 160 5.65 -9.30 11.66
CA SER A 160 4.67 -10.38 11.84
C SER A 160 3.75 -10.59 10.62
N MET A 161 3.80 -9.72 9.62
CA MET A 161 2.93 -9.81 8.45
C MET A 161 3.26 -11.06 7.62
N ILE A 162 2.26 -11.92 7.43
CA ILE A 162 2.39 -13.18 6.69
C ILE A 162 1.65 -13.16 5.35
N LEU A 163 0.70 -12.25 5.19
CA LEU A 163 -0.14 -12.21 4.01
C LEU A 163 -0.77 -10.83 3.85
N LYS A 164 -0.96 -10.39 2.60
CA LYS A 164 -1.84 -9.30 2.24
C LYS A 164 -3.05 -9.87 1.51
N LEU A 165 -4.22 -9.52 1.98
CA LEU A 165 -5.48 -9.80 1.29
C LEU A 165 -5.96 -8.52 0.64
N ILE A 166 -6.04 -8.49 -0.67
CA ILE A 166 -6.52 -7.36 -1.45
C ILE A 166 -7.82 -7.74 -2.13
N VAL A 167 -8.84 -6.91 -1.95
CA VAL A 167 -10.15 -7.07 -2.61
C VAL A 167 -10.38 -5.83 -3.46
N PHE A 168 -10.88 -6.02 -4.68
CA PHE A 168 -11.17 -4.93 -5.60
C PHE A 168 -12.44 -5.20 -6.43
N ALA A 169 -13.17 -4.11 -6.74
CA ALA A 169 -14.43 -4.13 -7.51
C ALA A 169 -14.59 -2.85 -8.33
#